data_bc92b66f03c567d45191581f2e8b4d2e
#
_entry.id   bc92b66f03c567d45191581f2e8b4d2e
#
_cell.length_a   1.000
_cell.length_b   1.000
_cell.length_c   1.000
_cell.angle_alpha   90.00
_cell.angle_beta   90.00
_cell.angle_gamma   90.00
#
_symmetry.space_group_name_H-M   'P 1'
#
loop_
_entity.id
_entity.type
_entity.pdbx_description
1 polymer ?
#
loop_
_entity_poly.entity_id
_entity_poly.type
_entity_poly.pdbx_seq_one_letter_code
_entity_poly.pdbx_strand_id
1 'polypeptide(L)'
;MNKLALYCRIGFEKEVAAEITDRASERGVFGFARVVENSGYVIFECYQPGDADRLAREIPFNRLIFARQMIVVSDLLENLDPQDRISPILAQYERIAEDINLKQAVELFVETADTNEAKELSTFCRKFTVPLRQALKKKGWLQGKPNAKRGQILHCFFTQPNCCYVGYSYLGNNSTHFMGIPRLKFPADAPSRSTLKLEEAILTFIPRNEESKRLNENMVGVDLGACPGGWTYQLVKRGLFVYA
;
A
#
# COMPACT_ATOMS: atom_id res chain seq x y z
N MET A 1 13.61 -13.07 6.28
CA MET A 1 13.77 -11.64 5.91
C MET A 1 13.66 -10.77 7.17
N ASN A 2 14.33 -9.60 7.17
CA ASN A 2 14.40 -8.71 8.34
C ASN A 2 14.03 -7.26 8.02
N LYS A 3 13.48 -6.97 6.84
CA LYS A 3 13.15 -5.61 6.41
C LYS A 3 11.67 -5.44 6.12
N LEU A 4 11.12 -4.28 6.56
CA LEU A 4 9.82 -3.77 6.15
C LEU A 4 10.02 -2.54 5.28
N ALA A 5 9.33 -2.46 4.15
CA ALA A 5 9.15 -1.23 3.42
C ALA A 5 7.76 -0.66 3.72
N LEU A 6 7.72 0.59 4.14
CA LEU A 6 6.49 1.31 4.44
C LEU A 6 6.38 2.48 3.48
N TYR A 7 5.33 2.51 2.66
CA TYR A 7 5.07 3.65 1.79
C TYR A 7 4.42 4.76 2.60
N CYS A 8 4.70 5.99 2.23
CA CYS A 8 4.12 7.15 2.88
C CYS A 8 3.86 8.30 1.90
N ARG A 9 3.26 9.35 2.39
CA ARG A 9 3.25 10.63 1.69
C ARG A 9 4.62 11.27 1.82
N ILE A 10 5.09 11.89 0.73
CA ILE A 10 6.32 12.72 0.73
C ILE A 10 6.28 13.72 1.88
N GLY A 11 7.38 13.81 2.61
CA GLY A 11 7.56 14.68 3.77
C GLY A 11 7.08 14.08 5.10
N PHE A 12 6.61 12.82 5.09
CA PHE A 12 6.18 12.08 6.30
C PHE A 12 7.07 10.88 6.60
N GLU A 13 8.26 10.81 6.03
CA GLU A 13 9.17 9.69 6.22
C GLU A 13 9.64 9.59 7.67
N LYS A 14 9.86 10.73 8.35
CA LYS A 14 10.27 10.75 9.76
C LYS A 14 9.17 10.27 10.70
N GLU A 15 7.94 10.65 10.41
CA GLU A 15 6.75 10.22 11.16
C GLU A 15 6.52 8.72 11.01
N VAL A 16 6.64 8.18 9.79
CA VAL A 16 6.56 6.72 9.55
C VAL A 16 7.68 5.99 10.26
N ALA A 17 8.90 6.52 10.24
CA ALA A 17 10.04 5.92 10.92
C ALA A 17 9.82 5.86 12.44
N ALA A 18 9.31 6.94 13.04
CA ALA A 18 8.95 6.97 14.45
C ALA A 18 7.81 5.98 14.74
N GLU A 19 6.72 6.03 13.97
CA GLU A 19 5.56 5.14 14.15
C GLU A 19 5.95 3.67 14.11
N ILE A 20 6.72 3.23 13.11
CA ILE A 20 7.11 1.81 13.02
C ILE A 20 8.07 1.40 14.11
N THR A 21 8.97 2.28 14.53
CA THR A 21 9.88 2.02 15.63
C THR A 21 9.14 1.81 16.95
N ASP A 22 8.14 2.66 17.25
CA ASP A 22 7.29 2.53 18.44
C ASP A 22 6.47 1.24 18.39
N ARG A 23 5.80 0.97 17.26
CA ARG A 23 5.00 -0.25 17.08
C ARG A 23 5.81 -1.54 17.15
N ALA A 24 7.05 -1.52 16.67
CA ALA A 24 7.96 -2.65 16.78
C ALA A 24 8.40 -2.86 18.23
N SER A 25 8.79 -1.79 18.95
CA SER A 25 9.23 -1.85 20.33
C SER A 25 8.14 -2.36 21.28
N GLU A 26 6.87 -1.96 21.07
CA GLU A 26 5.70 -2.50 21.78
C GLU A 26 5.58 -4.04 21.69
N ARG A 27 6.20 -4.64 20.69
CA ARG A 27 6.20 -6.10 20.42
C ARG A 27 7.53 -6.76 20.75
N GLY A 28 8.45 -6.01 21.39
CA GLY A 28 9.79 -6.50 21.71
C GLY A 28 10.65 -6.74 20.48
N VAL A 29 10.32 -6.12 19.34
CA VAL A 29 11.13 -6.14 18.12
C VAL A 29 11.93 -4.85 18.03
N PHE A 30 13.23 -4.98 17.79
CA PHE A 30 14.14 -3.85 17.70
C PHE A 30 14.81 -3.81 16.32
N GLY A 31 15.08 -2.60 15.88
CA GLY A 31 15.66 -2.33 14.57
C GLY A 31 15.92 -0.84 14.40
N PHE A 32 16.17 -0.44 13.17
CA PHE A 32 16.35 0.96 12.82
C PHE A 32 15.66 1.29 11.48
N ALA A 33 15.20 2.53 11.36
CA ALA A 33 14.61 3.03 10.15
C ALA A 33 15.65 3.74 9.27
N ARG A 34 15.70 3.38 7.99
CA ARG A 34 16.45 4.12 6.97
C ARG A 34 15.49 5.12 6.33
N VAL A 35 15.77 6.39 6.55
CA VAL A 35 14.96 7.50 6.06
C VAL A 35 15.74 8.26 4.99
N VAL A 36 15.13 8.43 3.83
CA VAL A 36 15.58 9.33 2.78
C VAL A 36 14.48 10.37 2.59
N GLU A 37 14.80 11.63 2.81
CA GLU A 37 13.81 12.71 2.71
C GLU A 37 13.21 12.78 1.29
N ASN A 38 11.90 12.97 1.22
CA ASN A 38 11.11 13.06 -0.01
C ASN A 38 11.11 11.78 -0.87
N SER A 39 11.53 10.65 -0.32
CA SER A 39 11.50 9.37 -1.04
C SER A 39 10.11 8.75 -1.16
N GLY A 40 9.18 9.12 -0.27
CA GLY A 40 7.83 8.55 -0.20
C GLY A 40 7.79 7.14 0.39
N TYR A 41 8.87 6.67 1.01
CA TYR A 41 8.93 5.39 1.72
C TYR A 41 10.01 5.36 2.79
N VAL A 42 9.91 4.39 3.69
CA VAL A 42 10.89 4.10 4.75
C VAL A 42 11.20 2.61 4.72
N ILE A 43 12.45 2.23 4.94
CA ILE A 43 12.86 0.85 5.19
C ILE A 43 13.17 0.71 6.68
N PHE A 44 12.40 -0.13 7.38
CA PHE A 44 12.69 -0.52 8.76
C PHE A 44 13.42 -1.86 8.75
N GLU A 45 14.64 -1.88 9.27
CA GLU A 45 15.50 -3.06 9.33
C GLU A 45 15.55 -3.59 10.76
N CYS A 46 14.97 -4.78 10.97
CA CYS A 46 14.98 -5.49 12.24
C CYS A 46 16.35 -6.12 12.48
N TYR A 47 16.78 -6.20 13.75
CA TYR A 47 18.05 -6.83 14.10
C TYR A 47 18.03 -8.35 13.95
N GLN A 48 16.85 -8.97 14.11
CA GLN A 48 16.74 -10.42 14.03
C GLN A 48 16.05 -10.87 12.72
N PRO A 49 16.52 -11.94 12.07
CA PRO A 49 15.82 -12.56 10.96
C PRO A 49 14.42 -13.03 11.37
N GLY A 50 13.44 -12.84 10.49
CA GLY A 50 12.05 -13.23 10.72
C GLY A 50 11.19 -12.19 11.45
N ASP A 51 11.80 -11.23 12.15
CA ASP A 51 11.04 -10.21 12.88
C ASP A 51 10.22 -9.30 11.96
N ALA A 52 10.66 -9.02 10.75
CA ALA A 52 9.87 -8.24 9.79
C ALA A 52 8.57 -8.96 9.40
N ASP A 53 8.62 -10.27 9.20
CA ASP A 53 7.43 -11.08 8.94
C ASP A 53 6.49 -11.13 10.16
N ARG A 54 7.07 -11.25 11.36
CA ARG A 54 6.32 -11.19 12.61
C ARG A 54 5.59 -9.86 12.75
N LEU A 55 6.28 -8.72 12.55
CA LEU A 55 5.67 -7.39 12.60
C LEU A 55 4.55 -7.23 11.57
N ALA A 56 4.76 -7.71 10.32
CA ALA A 56 3.76 -7.66 9.27
C ALA A 56 2.48 -8.46 9.58
N ARG A 57 2.55 -9.43 10.47
CA ARG A 57 1.37 -10.18 10.97
C ARG A 57 0.76 -9.56 12.22
N GLU A 58 1.58 -9.05 13.13
CA GLU A 58 1.14 -8.61 14.47
C GLU A 58 0.71 -7.15 14.51
N ILE A 59 1.27 -6.27 13.66
CA ILE A 59 0.85 -4.87 13.58
C ILE A 59 -0.42 -4.79 12.74
N PRO A 60 -1.58 -4.40 13.30
CA PRO A 60 -2.77 -4.16 12.50
C PRO A 60 -2.54 -2.97 11.57
N PHE A 61 -2.49 -3.20 10.26
CA PHE A 61 -2.22 -2.15 9.27
C PHE A 61 -3.17 -0.95 9.40
N ASN A 62 -4.43 -1.18 9.72
CA ASN A 62 -5.43 -0.14 9.91
C ASN A 62 -5.22 0.72 11.18
N ARG A 63 -4.22 0.42 11.98
CA ARG A 63 -3.78 1.22 13.14
C ARG A 63 -2.55 2.08 12.84
N LEU A 64 -1.95 1.92 11.67
CA LEU A 64 -0.90 2.82 11.20
C LEU A 64 -1.53 4.10 10.65
N ILE A 65 -0.97 5.23 11.05
CA ILE A 65 -1.51 6.56 10.71
C ILE A 65 -0.81 7.12 9.48
N PHE A 66 0.50 6.97 9.41
CA PHE A 66 1.32 7.60 8.37
C PHE A 66 1.66 6.63 7.23
N ALA A 67 1.70 5.33 7.51
CA ALA A 67 2.00 4.32 6.50
C ALA A 67 0.80 4.07 5.57
N ARG A 68 1.04 4.16 4.26
CA ARG A 68 0.07 3.85 3.19
C ARG A 68 0.09 2.40 2.75
N GLN A 69 1.21 1.72 2.99
CA GLN A 69 1.43 0.30 2.71
C GLN A 69 2.53 -0.22 3.63
N MET A 70 2.47 -1.50 3.96
CA MET A 70 3.49 -2.21 4.72
C MET A 70 3.78 -3.55 4.04
N ILE A 71 5.02 -3.77 3.64
CA ILE A 71 5.47 -4.98 2.95
C ILE A 71 6.77 -5.52 3.57
N VAL A 72 6.85 -6.83 3.71
CA VAL A 72 8.11 -7.51 4.05
C VAL A 72 8.95 -7.59 2.79
N VAL A 73 10.19 -7.13 2.83
CA VAL A 73 11.04 -7.05 1.66
C VAL A 73 12.40 -7.73 1.85
N SER A 74 12.97 -8.19 0.74
CA SER A 74 14.35 -8.66 0.65
C SER A 74 15.35 -7.51 0.76
N ASP A 75 16.63 -7.82 0.62
CA ASP A 75 17.64 -6.81 0.27
C ASP A 75 17.32 -6.18 -1.08
N LEU A 76 17.79 -4.96 -1.27
CA LEU A 76 17.64 -4.26 -2.54
C LEU A 76 18.38 -5.04 -3.63
N LEU A 77 17.67 -5.42 -4.68
CA LEU A 77 18.29 -5.89 -5.92
C LEU A 77 18.77 -4.68 -6.68
N GLU A 78 20.07 -4.59 -6.90
CA GLU A 78 20.71 -3.50 -7.60
C GLU A 78 21.29 -3.98 -8.95
N ASN A 79 21.54 -3.03 -9.84
CA ASN A 79 22.17 -3.27 -11.14
C ASN A 79 21.43 -4.32 -11.98
N LEU A 80 20.11 -4.34 -11.93
CA LEU A 80 19.29 -5.22 -12.76
C LEU A 80 19.53 -4.92 -14.24
N ASP A 81 19.89 -5.96 -15.01
CA ASP A 81 20.09 -5.83 -16.46
C ASP A 81 18.78 -5.38 -17.14
N PRO A 82 18.78 -4.27 -17.91
CA PRO A 82 17.65 -3.87 -18.71
C PRO A 82 17.06 -4.95 -19.62
N GLN A 83 17.88 -5.90 -20.06
CA GLN A 83 17.47 -7.00 -20.94
C GLN A 83 16.84 -8.17 -20.16
N ASP A 84 17.23 -8.38 -18.90
CA ASP A 84 16.69 -9.44 -18.06
C ASP A 84 16.56 -9.04 -16.59
N ARG A 85 15.55 -8.27 -16.27
CA ARG A 85 15.16 -7.97 -14.88
C ARG A 85 14.35 -9.10 -14.23
N ILE A 86 13.75 -9.97 -15.04
CA ILE A 86 12.80 -10.98 -14.55
C ILE A 86 13.52 -12.10 -13.82
N SER A 87 14.59 -12.64 -14.36
CA SER A 87 15.30 -13.79 -13.78
C SER A 87 15.77 -13.53 -12.34
N PRO A 88 16.47 -12.43 -12.01
CA PRO A 88 16.88 -12.16 -10.63
C PRO A 88 15.69 -11.90 -9.69
N ILE A 89 14.61 -11.28 -10.17
CA ILE A 89 13.38 -11.09 -9.39
C ILE A 89 12.72 -12.44 -9.09
N LEU A 90 12.62 -13.34 -10.07
CA LEU A 90 12.11 -14.69 -9.85
C LEU A 90 12.96 -15.49 -8.87
N ALA A 91 14.27 -15.42 -8.97
CA ALA A 91 15.17 -16.08 -8.04
C ALA A 91 14.97 -15.58 -6.60
N GLN A 92 14.70 -14.27 -6.43
CA GLN A 92 14.38 -13.72 -5.12
C GLN A 92 13.01 -14.17 -4.61
N TYR A 93 11.99 -14.26 -5.47
CA TYR A 93 10.69 -14.83 -5.07
C TYR A 93 10.78 -16.30 -4.70
N GLU A 94 11.64 -17.07 -5.34
CA GLU A 94 11.89 -18.48 -4.99
C GLU A 94 12.38 -18.62 -3.55
N ARG A 95 13.39 -17.83 -3.17
CA ARG A 95 13.89 -17.76 -1.78
C ARG A 95 12.81 -17.36 -0.79
N ILE A 96 12.01 -16.34 -1.12
CA ILE A 96 10.89 -15.90 -0.30
C ILE A 96 9.86 -17.03 -0.13
N ALA A 97 9.52 -17.71 -1.22
CA ALA A 97 8.56 -18.81 -1.21
C ALA A 97 9.02 -19.97 -0.30
N GLU A 98 10.31 -20.29 -0.30
CA GLU A 98 10.91 -21.27 0.58
C GLU A 98 10.84 -20.80 2.05
N ASP A 99 11.26 -19.56 2.35
CA ASP A 99 11.31 -19.01 3.70
C ASP A 99 9.94 -19.00 4.41
N ILE A 100 8.86 -18.68 3.69
CA ILE A 100 7.51 -18.54 4.25
C ILE A 100 6.57 -19.68 3.87
N ASN A 101 7.08 -20.72 3.21
CA ASN A 101 6.29 -21.83 2.66
C ASN A 101 5.11 -21.34 1.79
N LEU A 102 5.40 -20.37 0.91
CA LEU A 102 4.41 -19.80 0.00
C LEU A 102 4.09 -20.81 -1.11
N LYS A 103 2.89 -21.32 -1.12
CA LYS A 103 2.43 -22.19 -2.22
C LYS A 103 2.03 -21.38 -3.45
N GLN A 104 1.20 -20.35 -3.24
CA GLN A 104 0.70 -19.51 -4.32
C GLN A 104 0.21 -18.18 -3.77
N ALA A 105 0.66 -17.09 -4.36
CA ALA A 105 0.19 -15.74 -4.04
C ALA A 105 -1.13 -15.43 -4.75
N VAL A 106 -1.90 -14.51 -4.16
CA VAL A 106 -3.22 -14.13 -4.68
C VAL A 106 -3.14 -13.01 -5.71
N GLU A 107 -2.14 -12.13 -5.60
CA GLU A 107 -1.99 -10.96 -6.46
C GLU A 107 -0.50 -10.55 -6.56
N LEU A 108 -0.19 -9.73 -7.55
CA LEU A 108 1.11 -9.08 -7.75
C LEU A 108 0.93 -7.59 -7.92
N PHE A 109 1.68 -6.81 -7.13
CA PHE A 109 1.86 -5.38 -7.30
C PHE A 109 3.29 -5.07 -7.74
N VAL A 110 3.42 -4.35 -8.86
CA VAL A 110 4.69 -3.78 -9.33
C VAL A 110 4.57 -2.28 -9.23
N GLU A 111 5.30 -1.70 -8.30
CA GLU A 111 5.05 -0.35 -7.79
C GLU A 111 6.34 0.46 -7.69
N THR A 112 6.18 1.74 -7.50
CA THR A 112 7.22 2.70 -7.12
C THR A 112 6.64 3.70 -6.13
N ALA A 113 7.47 4.57 -5.55
CA ALA A 113 7.01 5.63 -4.66
C ALA A 113 6.12 6.65 -5.39
N ASP A 114 5.17 7.25 -4.65
CA ASP A 114 4.29 8.30 -5.18
C ASP A 114 4.98 9.66 -5.10
N THR A 115 5.99 9.83 -5.96
CA THR A 115 6.75 11.08 -6.09
C THR A 115 6.66 11.65 -7.50
N ASN A 116 6.99 12.92 -7.67
CA ASN A 116 7.00 13.52 -9.00
C ASN A 116 8.09 12.92 -9.87
N GLU A 117 9.23 12.61 -9.29
CA GLU A 117 10.39 12.01 -9.96
C GLU A 117 10.11 10.57 -10.42
N ALA A 118 9.22 9.87 -9.72
CA ALA A 118 8.87 8.48 -10.03
C ALA A 118 7.76 8.34 -11.09
N LYS A 119 7.29 9.41 -11.73
CA LYS A 119 6.21 9.32 -12.74
C LYS A 119 6.58 8.42 -13.93
N GLU A 120 7.79 8.56 -14.45
CA GLU A 120 8.29 7.72 -15.55
C GLU A 120 8.45 6.27 -15.08
N LEU A 121 9.00 6.08 -13.89
CA LEU A 121 9.15 4.77 -13.25
C LEU A 121 7.80 4.09 -13.02
N SER A 122 6.76 4.84 -12.64
CA SER A 122 5.38 4.33 -12.53
C SER A 122 4.84 3.80 -13.87
N THR A 123 5.19 4.45 -14.97
CA THR A 123 4.82 3.98 -16.33
C THR A 123 5.58 2.70 -16.68
N PHE A 124 6.86 2.62 -16.34
CA PHE A 124 7.66 1.40 -16.48
C PHE A 124 7.06 0.26 -15.64
N CYS A 125 6.78 0.46 -14.35
CA CYS A 125 6.18 -0.55 -13.47
C CYS A 125 4.90 -1.15 -14.05
N ARG A 126 4.02 -0.29 -14.60
CA ARG A 126 2.78 -0.74 -15.23
C ARG A 126 3.01 -1.65 -16.43
N LYS A 127 3.98 -1.31 -17.28
CA LYS A 127 4.37 -2.15 -18.43
C LYS A 127 5.04 -3.45 -17.97
N PHE A 128 5.93 -3.37 -16.98
CA PHE A 128 6.68 -4.50 -16.45
C PHE A 128 5.81 -5.50 -15.68
N THR A 129 4.66 -5.05 -15.14
CA THR A 129 3.70 -5.94 -14.47
C THR A 129 3.26 -7.11 -15.36
N VAL A 130 3.07 -6.89 -16.65
CA VAL A 130 2.55 -7.92 -17.57
C VAL A 130 3.54 -9.09 -17.73
N PRO A 131 4.78 -8.88 -18.15
CA PRO A 131 5.73 -9.99 -18.31
C PRO A 131 6.09 -10.66 -16.98
N LEU A 132 6.24 -9.91 -15.88
CA LEU A 132 6.52 -10.50 -14.57
C LEU A 132 5.35 -11.37 -14.09
N ARG A 133 4.11 -10.92 -14.25
CA ARG A 133 2.90 -11.70 -13.94
C ARG A 133 2.83 -13.00 -14.72
N GLN A 134 3.16 -12.97 -16.02
CA GLN A 134 3.20 -14.17 -16.85
C GLN A 134 4.29 -15.15 -16.39
N ALA A 135 5.46 -14.64 -16.04
CA ALA A 135 6.56 -15.48 -15.54
C ALA A 135 6.20 -16.15 -14.20
N LEU A 136 5.60 -15.41 -13.25
CA LEU A 136 5.13 -15.96 -11.97
C LEU A 136 4.02 -17.00 -12.15
N LYS A 137 3.08 -16.78 -13.08
CA LYS A 137 2.03 -17.77 -13.41
C LYS A 137 2.64 -19.04 -14.01
N LYS A 138 3.63 -18.91 -14.90
CA LYS A 138 4.32 -20.05 -15.49
C LYS A 138 5.06 -20.89 -14.44
N LYS A 139 5.58 -20.26 -13.38
CA LYS A 139 6.19 -20.94 -12.21
C LYS A 139 5.13 -21.51 -11.23
N GLY A 140 3.84 -21.21 -11.41
CA GLY A 140 2.78 -21.65 -10.51
C GLY A 140 2.67 -20.83 -9.21
N TRP A 141 3.40 -19.73 -9.08
CA TRP A 141 3.47 -18.93 -7.85
C TRP A 141 2.40 -17.84 -7.77
N LEU A 142 1.60 -17.62 -8.81
CA LEU A 142 0.54 -16.64 -8.81
C LEU A 142 -0.78 -17.27 -9.27
N GLN A 143 -1.87 -17.00 -8.54
CA GLN A 143 -3.20 -17.47 -8.89
C GLN A 143 -3.70 -16.84 -10.21
N GLY A 144 -4.49 -17.62 -10.97
CA GLY A 144 -5.09 -17.13 -12.20
C GLY A 144 -6.24 -16.14 -11.98
N LYS A 145 -7.01 -16.33 -10.90
CA LYS A 145 -8.14 -15.46 -10.49
C LYS A 145 -8.03 -15.14 -9.00
N PRO A 146 -7.97 -13.87 -8.61
CA PRO A 146 -7.91 -13.48 -7.21
C PRO A 146 -9.32 -13.55 -6.58
N ASN A 147 -9.65 -14.66 -5.94
CA ASN A 147 -10.86 -14.81 -5.13
C ASN A 147 -10.55 -15.24 -3.70
N ALA A 148 -9.30 -15.14 -3.28
CA ALA A 148 -8.89 -15.55 -1.95
C ALA A 148 -9.30 -14.49 -0.92
N LYS A 149 -9.83 -14.95 0.20
CA LYS A 149 -10.07 -14.11 1.39
C LYS A 149 -8.82 -13.98 2.27
N ARG A 150 -7.80 -14.82 2.06
CA ARG A 150 -6.52 -14.87 2.78
C ARG A 150 -5.41 -15.26 1.81
N GLY A 151 -4.20 -14.87 2.10
CA GLY A 151 -3.02 -15.20 1.31
C GLY A 151 -2.02 -14.05 1.29
N GLN A 152 -0.97 -14.23 0.51
CA GLN A 152 0.06 -13.22 0.30
C GLN A 152 -0.14 -12.51 -1.04
N ILE A 153 0.17 -11.23 -1.04
CA ILE A 153 0.32 -10.41 -2.25
C ILE A 153 1.81 -10.25 -2.47
N LEU A 154 2.29 -10.55 -3.67
CA LEU A 154 3.68 -10.30 -4.04
C LEU A 154 3.87 -8.85 -4.43
N HIS A 155 5.00 -8.28 -4.03
CA HIS A 155 5.38 -6.91 -4.35
C HIS A 155 6.74 -6.87 -5.03
N CYS A 156 6.82 -6.04 -6.07
CA CYS A 156 8.08 -5.62 -6.67
C CYS A 156 8.12 -4.09 -6.64
N PHE A 157 8.87 -3.54 -5.69
CA PHE A 157 8.93 -2.10 -5.45
C PHE A 157 10.22 -1.53 -6.06
N PHE A 158 10.07 -0.84 -7.18
CA PHE A 158 11.17 -0.19 -7.88
C PHE A 158 11.50 1.17 -7.24
N THR A 159 12.74 1.35 -6.85
CA THR A 159 13.29 2.64 -6.42
C THR A 159 13.96 3.38 -7.57
N GLN A 160 14.47 2.62 -8.55
CA GLN A 160 15.08 3.07 -9.80
C GLN A 160 14.78 2.03 -10.89
N PRO A 161 14.97 2.36 -12.19
CA PRO A 161 14.71 1.41 -13.28
C PRO A 161 15.49 0.10 -13.21
N ASN A 162 16.62 0.09 -12.51
CA ASN A 162 17.53 -1.04 -12.32
C ASN A 162 17.68 -1.49 -10.86
N CYS A 163 16.83 -0.95 -9.95
CA CYS A 163 16.87 -1.29 -8.53
C CYS A 163 15.46 -1.54 -8.00
N CYS A 164 15.24 -2.66 -7.35
CA CYS A 164 13.95 -2.94 -6.72
C CYS A 164 14.09 -3.78 -5.44
N TYR A 165 13.13 -3.58 -4.53
CA TYR A 165 12.84 -4.52 -3.46
C TYR A 165 11.82 -5.54 -3.93
N VAL A 166 12.02 -6.79 -3.57
CA VAL A 166 11.08 -7.89 -3.80
C VAL A 166 10.53 -8.35 -2.46
N GLY A 167 9.23 -8.56 -2.38
CA GLY A 167 8.64 -8.88 -1.09
C GLY A 167 7.18 -9.33 -1.17
N TYR A 168 6.54 -9.33 -0.03
CA TYR A 168 5.14 -9.72 0.11
C TYR A 168 4.45 -8.98 1.24
N SER A 169 3.12 -8.96 1.18
CA SER A 169 2.25 -8.52 2.27
C SER A 169 1.12 -9.54 2.49
N TYR A 170 0.44 -9.42 3.61
CA TYR A 170 -0.68 -10.28 3.96
C TYR A 170 -2.00 -9.64 3.55
N LEU A 171 -2.77 -10.34 2.72
CA LEU A 171 -4.12 -9.90 2.35
C LEU A 171 -4.98 -9.74 3.60
N GLY A 172 -5.60 -8.57 3.75
CA GLY A 172 -6.40 -8.19 4.92
C GLY A 172 -5.61 -7.50 6.04
N ASN A 173 -4.26 -7.46 5.94
CA ASN A 173 -3.41 -6.65 6.82
C ASN A 173 -2.43 -5.77 6.00
N ASN A 174 -2.94 -5.18 4.96
CA ASN A 174 -2.22 -4.32 4.03
C ASN A 174 -3.19 -3.37 3.32
N SER A 175 -2.67 -2.42 2.55
CA SER A 175 -3.50 -1.71 1.58
C SER A 175 -3.76 -2.59 0.35
N THR A 176 -5.02 -2.64 -0.09
CA THR A 176 -5.42 -3.30 -1.34
C THR A 176 -5.29 -2.37 -2.55
N HIS A 177 -4.90 -1.13 -2.34
CA HIS A 177 -4.75 -0.12 -3.36
C HIS A 177 -3.31 -0.08 -3.88
N PHE A 178 -3.17 0.11 -5.18
CA PHE A 178 -1.88 0.34 -5.82
C PHE A 178 -1.18 1.56 -5.19
N MET A 179 0.08 1.41 -4.81
CA MET A 179 0.90 2.40 -4.07
C MET A 179 0.28 2.81 -2.71
N GLY A 180 -0.64 2.01 -2.17
CA GLY A 180 -1.37 2.34 -0.95
C GLY A 180 -2.36 3.51 -1.07
N ILE A 181 -2.72 3.91 -2.30
CA ILE A 181 -3.52 5.12 -2.56
C ILE A 181 -4.84 4.76 -3.23
N PRO A 182 -5.98 5.01 -2.59
CA PRO A 182 -7.28 4.90 -3.24
C PRO A 182 -7.40 6.00 -4.30
N ARG A 183 -7.34 5.62 -5.58
CA ARG A 183 -7.51 6.58 -6.69
C ARG A 183 -8.97 6.69 -7.05
N LEU A 184 -9.68 7.58 -6.36
CA LEU A 184 -11.10 7.80 -6.57
C LEU A 184 -11.34 8.60 -7.85
N LYS A 185 -12.40 8.22 -8.57
CA LYS A 185 -12.84 8.96 -9.75
C LYS A 185 -13.57 10.23 -9.30
N PHE A 186 -13.16 11.37 -9.83
CA PHE A 186 -13.85 12.63 -9.59
C PHE A 186 -15.23 12.62 -10.28
N PRO A 187 -16.34 12.82 -9.53
CA PRO A 187 -17.68 12.92 -10.13
C PRO A 187 -17.78 14.20 -10.97
N ALA A 188 -18.39 14.10 -12.14
CA ALA A 188 -18.51 15.23 -13.08
C ALA A 188 -19.37 16.38 -12.55
N ASP A 189 -20.31 16.06 -11.67
CA ASP A 189 -21.26 16.97 -11.03
C ASP A 189 -20.79 17.52 -9.69
N ALA A 190 -19.63 17.08 -9.21
CA ALA A 190 -19.11 17.57 -7.93
C ALA A 190 -18.54 18.98 -8.04
N PRO A 191 -18.83 19.89 -7.09
CA PRO A 191 -18.45 21.29 -7.16
C PRO A 191 -16.96 21.55 -6.98
N SER A 192 -16.22 20.64 -6.36
CA SER A 192 -14.76 20.74 -6.18
C SER A 192 -14.09 19.40 -5.91
N ARG A 193 -12.76 19.36 -6.10
CA ARG A 193 -11.94 18.17 -5.81
C ARG A 193 -11.88 17.81 -4.32
N SER A 194 -12.28 18.70 -3.42
CA SER A 194 -12.35 18.42 -1.97
C SER A 194 -13.36 17.30 -1.64
N THR A 195 -14.33 17.07 -2.53
CA THR A 195 -15.29 15.96 -2.45
C THR A 195 -14.58 14.60 -2.31
N LEU A 196 -13.43 14.41 -2.97
CA LEU A 196 -12.66 13.16 -2.91
C LEU A 196 -12.04 12.92 -1.53
N LYS A 197 -11.72 13.97 -0.77
CA LYS A 197 -11.15 13.83 0.59
C LYS A 197 -12.17 13.22 1.55
N LEU A 198 -13.40 13.70 1.51
CA LEU A 198 -14.46 13.14 2.36
C LEU A 198 -14.86 11.75 1.89
N GLU A 199 -14.93 11.50 0.58
CA GLU A 199 -15.19 10.16 0.03
C GLU A 199 -14.12 9.16 0.49
N GLU A 200 -12.85 9.52 0.41
CA GLU A 200 -11.74 8.68 0.89
C GLU A 200 -11.85 8.41 2.39
N ALA A 201 -12.16 9.43 3.19
CA ALA A 201 -12.35 9.28 4.63
C ALA A 201 -13.50 8.32 4.95
N ILE A 202 -14.63 8.46 4.28
CA ILE A 202 -15.79 7.58 4.44
C ILE A 202 -15.42 6.13 4.10
N LEU A 203 -14.79 5.91 2.96
CA LEU A 203 -14.37 4.57 2.52
C LEU A 203 -13.31 3.95 3.43
N THR A 204 -12.48 4.76 4.08
CA THR A 204 -11.41 4.31 4.96
C THR A 204 -11.92 3.98 6.37
N PHE A 205 -12.78 4.82 6.93
CA PHE A 205 -13.16 4.75 8.34
C PHE A 205 -14.53 4.10 8.58
N ILE A 206 -15.38 4.01 7.55
CA ILE A 206 -16.71 3.40 7.68
C ILE A 206 -16.74 2.08 6.91
N PRO A 207 -16.96 0.94 7.57
CA PRO A 207 -17.17 -0.32 6.88
C PRO A 207 -18.33 -0.24 5.89
N ARG A 208 -18.18 -0.79 4.70
CA ARG A 208 -19.20 -0.71 3.62
C ARG A 208 -20.60 -1.19 4.06
N ASN A 209 -20.66 -2.20 4.91
CA ASN A 209 -21.91 -2.74 5.44
C ASN A 209 -22.55 -1.86 6.53
N GLU A 210 -21.85 -0.82 6.99
CA GLU A 210 -22.34 0.15 7.98
C GLU A 210 -22.59 1.53 7.37
N GLU A 211 -22.16 1.81 6.14
CA GLU A 211 -22.25 3.13 5.53
C GLU A 211 -23.70 3.64 5.53
N SER A 212 -24.66 2.85 5.04
CA SER A 212 -26.07 3.23 5.01
C SER A 212 -26.72 3.36 6.38
N LYS A 213 -26.14 2.77 7.42
CA LYS A 213 -26.62 2.94 8.81
C LYS A 213 -26.08 4.22 9.44
N ARG A 214 -24.85 4.59 9.08
CA ARG A 214 -24.14 5.75 9.64
C ARG A 214 -24.34 7.04 8.85
N LEU A 215 -24.71 6.94 7.59
CA LEU A 215 -24.93 8.08 6.68
C LEU A 215 -26.20 7.80 5.87
N ASN A 216 -27.32 8.44 6.21
CA ASN A 216 -28.60 8.21 5.58
C ASN A 216 -29.55 9.42 5.68
N GLU A 217 -30.71 9.32 5.07
CA GLU A 217 -31.73 10.37 4.95
C GLU A 217 -32.36 10.83 6.28
N ASN A 218 -32.21 10.05 7.36
CA ASN A 218 -32.71 10.42 8.67
C ASN A 218 -31.71 11.26 9.48
N MET A 219 -30.56 11.57 8.90
CA MET A 219 -29.50 12.32 9.57
C MET A 219 -29.40 13.76 9.08
N VAL A 220 -29.00 14.61 10.00
CA VAL A 220 -28.72 16.03 9.73
C VAL A 220 -27.22 16.26 9.89
N GLY A 221 -26.61 16.86 8.89
CA GLY A 221 -25.19 17.25 8.89
C GLY A 221 -25.01 18.76 8.93
N VAL A 222 -23.83 19.18 9.36
CA VAL A 222 -23.39 20.58 9.27
C VAL A 222 -22.03 20.61 8.61
N ASP A 223 -21.88 21.40 7.55
CA ASP A 223 -20.60 21.60 6.83
C ASP A 223 -20.13 23.05 7.07
N LEU A 224 -19.23 23.24 8.04
CA LEU A 224 -18.68 24.54 8.39
C LEU A 224 -17.60 24.96 7.38
N GLY A 225 -17.85 26.12 6.72
CA GLY A 225 -16.97 26.59 5.65
C GLY A 225 -17.14 25.82 4.34
N ALA A 226 -18.36 25.45 4.03
CA ALA A 226 -18.73 24.55 2.94
C ALA A 226 -18.29 25.00 1.54
N CYS A 227 -18.18 26.31 1.28
CA CYS A 227 -17.87 26.81 -0.06
C CYS A 227 -16.58 26.20 -0.65
N PRO A 228 -16.64 25.62 -1.85
CA PRO A 228 -17.74 25.54 -2.82
C PRO A 228 -18.66 24.31 -2.67
N GLY A 229 -18.71 23.61 -1.52
CA GLY A 229 -19.67 22.56 -1.23
C GLY A 229 -19.20 21.12 -1.56
N GLY A 230 -17.91 20.89 -1.65
CA GLY A 230 -17.39 19.56 -2.00
C GLY A 230 -17.69 18.49 -0.93
N TRP A 231 -17.72 18.83 0.34
CA TRP A 231 -18.11 17.90 1.42
C TRP A 231 -19.63 17.82 1.53
N THR A 232 -20.32 18.96 1.44
CA THR A 232 -21.78 19.00 1.36
C THR A 232 -22.31 18.06 0.28
N TYR A 233 -21.70 18.08 -0.92
CA TYR A 233 -22.04 17.17 -2.01
C TYR A 233 -22.01 15.69 -1.59
N GLN A 234 -20.98 15.25 -0.87
CA GLN A 234 -20.86 13.86 -0.44
C GLN A 234 -21.89 13.46 0.60
N LEU A 235 -22.26 14.38 1.49
CA LEU A 235 -23.27 14.14 2.52
C LEU A 235 -24.67 14.09 1.89
N VAL A 236 -25.00 15.06 1.03
CA VAL A 236 -26.29 15.12 0.33
C VAL A 236 -26.48 13.92 -0.59
N LYS A 237 -25.41 13.49 -1.28
CA LYS A 237 -25.44 12.29 -2.12
C LYS A 237 -25.81 11.02 -1.34
N ARG A 238 -25.57 11.00 -0.04
CA ARG A 238 -25.93 9.91 0.88
C ARG A 238 -27.30 10.12 1.55
N GLY A 239 -28.01 11.16 1.15
CA GLY A 239 -29.37 11.44 1.61
C GLY A 239 -29.46 12.37 2.80
N LEU A 240 -28.34 12.79 3.42
CA LEU A 240 -28.39 13.66 4.59
C LEU A 240 -28.99 15.04 4.24
N PHE A 241 -29.76 15.60 5.17
CA PHE A 241 -30.05 17.04 5.16
C PHE A 241 -28.83 17.80 5.73
N VAL A 242 -28.31 18.78 4.98
CA VAL A 242 -27.07 19.46 5.36
C VAL A 242 -27.27 20.97 5.46
N TYR A 243 -26.91 21.52 6.61
CA TYR A 243 -26.68 22.96 6.76
C TYR A 243 -25.24 23.28 6.32
N ALA A 244 -25.07 24.24 5.36
CA ALA A 244 -23.80 24.59 4.76
C ALA A 244 -23.59 26.11 4.70
#